data_50a8c83713e3bee900307dfcecf85410
#
_entry.id   50a8c83713e3bee900307dfcecf85410
#
_cell.length_a   1.000
_cell.length_b   1.000
_cell.length_c   1.000
_cell.angle_alpha   90.00
_cell.angle_beta   90.00
_cell.angle_gamma   90.00
#
_symmetry.space_group_name_H-M   'P 1'
#
loop_
_entity.id
_entity.type
_entity.pdbx_description
1 polymer ?
#
loop_
_entity_poly.entity_id
_entity_poly.type
_entity_poly.pdbx_seq_one_letter_code
_entity_poly.pdbx_strand_id
1 'polypeptide(L)'
;MTNPGLFDKFYSKIRNIFSYIALLGHNPDIFFPLINKTSFSQFEKELNQSLIGHPSNHNYFIYNQKLFPRFQLFERFQLITSLFPEKLESFLDIGSCRGFYVFRAADHPTCDLSIGVDVYEPFITISQEIKAYLNVDKVQFHLATLDEVCNNLESYGGPFQVVLLVGTYHYLFWGSEKCSDAYQSHREILSRLSVICSDRVIFSARLETNRLSQSIKDRVEMDKDKYAYTTNDFLRFAEEYFEVYKAGYLGRYLLLVMKKKQSSAGRSI
;
A
#
# COMPACT_ATOMS: atom_id res chain seq x y z
N MET A 1 -35.38 -15.62 16.60
CA MET A 1 -33.98 -15.21 16.85
C MET A 1 -33.31 -15.03 15.51
N THR A 2 -33.20 -13.83 15.03
CA THR A 2 -32.57 -13.50 13.73
C THR A 2 -31.07 -13.49 13.94
N ASN A 3 -30.37 -14.26 13.11
CA ASN A 3 -28.90 -14.37 13.15
C ASN A 3 -28.26 -13.06 12.67
N PRO A 4 -27.63 -12.25 13.57
CA PRO A 4 -27.06 -10.95 13.20
C PRO A 4 -26.03 -11.01 12.06
N GLY A 5 -25.31 -12.11 11.95
CA GLY A 5 -24.29 -12.29 10.90
C GLY A 5 -24.85 -12.47 9.48
N LEU A 6 -26.14 -12.79 9.33
CA LEU A 6 -26.77 -12.91 8.01
C LEU A 6 -27.17 -11.54 7.46
N PHE A 7 -27.60 -10.62 8.33
CA PHE A 7 -27.93 -9.24 7.99
C PHE A 7 -26.67 -8.46 7.56
N ASP A 8 -25.57 -8.60 8.28
CA ASP A 8 -24.29 -7.94 7.94
C ASP A 8 -23.73 -8.42 6.60
N LYS A 9 -23.85 -9.72 6.30
CA LYS A 9 -23.47 -10.28 5.00
C LYS A 9 -24.39 -9.81 3.87
N PHE A 10 -25.68 -9.64 4.13
CA PHE A 10 -26.65 -9.15 3.14
C PHE A 10 -26.46 -7.66 2.87
N TYR A 11 -26.29 -6.85 3.92
CA TYR A 11 -25.99 -5.40 3.79
C TYR A 11 -24.63 -5.17 3.10
N SER A 12 -23.61 -5.95 3.42
CA SER A 12 -22.33 -5.93 2.74
C SER A 12 -22.47 -6.24 1.24
N LYS A 13 -23.28 -7.23 0.85
CA LYS A 13 -23.55 -7.53 -0.55
C LYS A 13 -24.31 -6.42 -1.27
N ILE A 14 -25.31 -5.83 -0.64
CA ILE A 14 -26.10 -4.73 -1.23
C ILE A 14 -25.23 -3.49 -1.37
N ARG A 15 -24.47 -3.13 -0.36
CA ARG A 15 -23.52 -1.99 -0.40
C ARG A 15 -22.47 -2.20 -1.50
N ASN A 16 -21.99 -3.44 -1.70
CA ASN A 16 -21.11 -3.82 -2.79
C ASN A 16 -21.75 -3.57 -4.15
N ILE A 17 -23.03 -3.96 -4.33
CA ILE A 17 -23.78 -3.74 -5.57
C ILE A 17 -23.97 -2.26 -5.84
N PHE A 18 -24.34 -1.46 -4.85
CA PHE A 18 -24.52 0.00 -5.01
C PHE A 18 -23.20 0.73 -5.27
N SER A 19 -22.10 0.33 -4.65
CA SER A 19 -20.78 0.89 -4.95
C SER A 19 -20.33 0.53 -6.36
N TYR A 20 -20.61 -0.67 -6.83
CA TYR A 20 -20.39 -1.07 -8.23
C TYR A 20 -21.31 -0.33 -9.20
N ILE A 21 -22.57 -0.07 -8.83
CA ILE A 21 -23.50 0.73 -9.63
C ILE A 21 -23.07 2.20 -9.73
N ALA A 22 -22.57 2.78 -8.63
CA ALA A 22 -22.01 4.13 -8.64
C ALA A 22 -20.76 4.24 -9.54
N LEU A 23 -19.95 3.19 -9.58
CA LEU A 23 -18.83 3.04 -10.53
C LEU A 23 -19.28 2.93 -11.98
N LEU A 24 -20.44 2.31 -12.24
CA LEU A 24 -21.01 2.17 -13.58
C LEU A 24 -21.33 3.51 -14.24
N GLY A 25 -21.73 4.51 -13.46
CA GLY A 25 -21.94 5.87 -13.97
C GLY A 25 -20.67 6.51 -14.54
N HIS A 26 -19.50 5.92 -14.28
CA HIS A 26 -18.20 6.47 -14.67
C HIS A 26 -17.38 5.52 -15.55
N ASN A 27 -17.63 4.18 -15.53
CA ASN A 27 -16.94 3.22 -16.39
C ASN A 27 -17.70 1.89 -16.51
N PRO A 28 -18.45 1.65 -17.59
CA PRO A 28 -19.23 0.41 -17.82
C PRO A 28 -18.36 -0.86 -17.92
N ASP A 29 -17.06 -0.74 -18.24
CA ASP A 29 -16.15 -1.88 -18.39
C ASP A 29 -15.88 -2.62 -17.07
N ILE A 30 -16.18 -2.02 -15.91
CA ILE A 30 -15.93 -2.61 -14.60
C ILE A 30 -16.87 -3.79 -14.28
N PHE A 31 -18.03 -3.85 -14.93
CA PHE A 31 -19.08 -4.84 -14.61
C PHE A 31 -18.96 -6.15 -15.41
N PHE A 32 -18.32 -6.09 -16.57
CA PHE A 32 -18.26 -7.22 -17.49
C PHE A 32 -17.62 -8.48 -16.88
N PRO A 33 -16.51 -8.39 -16.11
CA PRO A 33 -15.87 -9.57 -15.52
C PRO A 33 -16.67 -10.26 -14.43
N LEU A 34 -17.64 -9.56 -13.81
CA LEU A 34 -18.48 -10.15 -12.76
C LEU A 34 -19.60 -11.03 -13.35
N ILE A 35 -19.99 -10.77 -14.59
CA ILE A 35 -21.15 -11.43 -15.24
C ILE A 35 -20.70 -12.66 -16.03
N ASN A 36 -19.49 -12.70 -16.55
CA ASN A 36 -19.08 -13.78 -17.43
C ASN A 36 -17.63 -14.27 -17.18
N LYS A 37 -17.45 -15.11 -16.15
CA LYS A 37 -16.16 -15.78 -15.86
C LYS A 37 -15.64 -16.65 -17.02
N THR A 38 -16.46 -16.96 -18.02
CA THR A 38 -16.08 -17.78 -19.17
C THR A 38 -15.28 -16.99 -20.21
N SER A 39 -15.28 -15.66 -20.14
CA SER A 39 -14.58 -14.78 -21.08
C SER A 39 -13.09 -14.54 -20.76
N PHE A 40 -12.59 -15.00 -19.62
CA PHE A 40 -11.15 -14.91 -19.31
C PHE A 40 -10.35 -15.84 -20.22
N SER A 41 -9.24 -15.34 -20.75
CA SER A 41 -8.22 -16.19 -21.39
C SER A 41 -7.67 -17.22 -20.38
N GLN A 42 -7.03 -18.27 -20.87
CA GLN A 42 -6.40 -19.26 -19.98
C GLN A 42 -5.32 -18.60 -19.10
N PHE A 43 -4.51 -17.73 -19.67
CA PHE A 43 -3.50 -16.96 -18.94
C PHE A 43 -4.10 -16.08 -17.85
N GLU A 44 -5.19 -15.34 -18.15
CA GLU A 44 -5.87 -14.53 -17.13
C GLU A 44 -6.46 -15.39 -16.01
N LYS A 45 -6.95 -16.60 -16.29
CA LYS A 45 -7.45 -17.52 -15.26
C LYS A 45 -6.34 -17.93 -14.29
N GLU A 46 -5.18 -18.31 -14.81
CA GLU A 46 -4.02 -18.71 -14.03
C GLU A 46 -3.51 -17.55 -13.18
N LEU A 47 -3.34 -16.38 -13.79
CA LEU A 47 -2.89 -15.17 -13.11
C LEU A 47 -3.89 -14.74 -12.02
N ASN A 48 -5.18 -14.78 -12.31
CA ASN A 48 -6.22 -14.44 -11.33
C ASN A 48 -6.32 -15.44 -10.17
N GLN A 49 -5.97 -16.70 -10.35
CA GLN A 49 -5.84 -17.66 -9.26
C GLN A 49 -4.72 -17.26 -8.29
N SER A 50 -3.59 -16.83 -8.81
CA SER A 50 -2.45 -16.35 -8.01
C SER A 50 -2.73 -15.04 -7.26
N LEU A 51 -3.71 -14.25 -7.73
CA LEU A 51 -4.14 -13.01 -7.09
C LEU A 51 -5.14 -13.23 -5.94
N ILE A 52 -5.68 -14.44 -5.79
CA ILE A 52 -6.57 -14.79 -4.69
C ILE A 52 -5.73 -15.25 -3.50
N GLY A 53 -5.85 -14.60 -2.36
CA GLY A 53 -5.11 -15.02 -1.18
C GLY A 53 -5.11 -14.00 -0.05
N HIS A 54 -4.30 -14.26 0.94
CA HIS A 54 -4.11 -13.37 2.07
C HIS A 54 -2.98 -12.36 1.75
N PRO A 55 -3.14 -11.09 2.11
CA PRO A 55 -4.33 -10.48 2.71
C PRO A 55 -5.44 -10.20 1.68
N SER A 56 -6.68 -10.55 2.02
CA SER A 56 -7.84 -10.45 1.12
C SER A 56 -8.19 -9.01 0.69
N ASN A 57 -7.81 -8.03 1.49
CA ASN A 57 -8.00 -6.61 1.22
C ASN A 57 -7.02 -6.03 0.19
N HIS A 58 -6.13 -6.86 -0.37
CA HIS A 58 -5.25 -6.54 -1.48
C HIS A 58 -5.66 -7.29 -2.76
N ASN A 59 -6.78 -7.99 -2.74
CA ASN A 59 -7.21 -8.79 -3.88
C ASN A 59 -7.82 -7.92 -4.98
N TYR A 60 -7.37 -8.17 -6.19
CA TYR A 60 -7.92 -7.65 -7.43
C TYR A 60 -7.99 -8.77 -8.47
N PHE A 61 -8.49 -8.50 -9.63
CA PHE A 61 -8.42 -9.41 -10.77
C PHE A 61 -8.05 -8.64 -12.04
N ILE A 62 -7.60 -9.38 -13.04
CA ILE A 62 -7.18 -8.87 -14.33
C ILE A 62 -8.12 -9.39 -15.40
N TYR A 63 -8.56 -8.50 -16.25
CA TYR A 63 -9.36 -8.83 -17.41
C TYR A 63 -9.10 -7.85 -18.54
N ASN A 64 -8.84 -8.36 -19.73
CA ASN A 64 -8.58 -7.56 -20.93
C ASN A 64 -7.54 -6.46 -20.69
N GLN A 65 -6.38 -6.83 -20.12
CA GLN A 65 -5.27 -5.95 -19.77
C GLN A 65 -5.64 -4.79 -18.81
N LYS A 66 -6.69 -4.94 -18.02
CA LYS A 66 -7.11 -3.97 -17.01
C LYS A 66 -7.17 -4.60 -15.62
N LEU A 67 -6.88 -3.80 -14.59
CA LEU A 67 -6.95 -4.21 -13.20
C LEU A 67 -8.28 -3.79 -12.58
N PHE A 68 -8.93 -4.73 -11.91
CA PHE A 68 -10.21 -4.53 -11.25
C PHE A 68 -10.09 -4.85 -9.76
N PRO A 69 -10.10 -3.84 -8.89
CA PRO A 69 -10.01 -4.05 -7.46
C PRO A 69 -11.27 -4.74 -6.93
N ARG A 70 -11.11 -5.69 -6.01
CA ARG A 70 -12.23 -6.17 -5.22
C ARG A 70 -12.69 -5.10 -4.25
N PHE A 71 -13.91 -5.20 -3.77
CA PHE A 71 -14.59 -4.15 -3.02
C PHE A 71 -13.75 -3.47 -1.92
N GLN A 72 -13.12 -4.24 -1.02
CA GLN A 72 -12.32 -3.68 0.06
C GLN A 72 -11.08 -2.92 -0.45
N LEU A 73 -10.47 -3.42 -1.52
CA LEU A 73 -9.34 -2.75 -2.14
C LEU A 73 -9.80 -1.48 -2.88
N PHE A 74 -11.00 -1.48 -3.46
CA PHE A 74 -11.54 -0.34 -4.15
C PHE A 74 -11.76 0.87 -3.21
N GLU A 75 -12.42 0.66 -2.07
CA GLU A 75 -12.60 1.74 -1.06
C GLU A 75 -11.24 2.30 -0.61
N ARG A 76 -10.28 1.43 -0.34
CA ARG A 76 -8.91 1.84 0.03
C ARG A 76 -8.22 2.60 -1.09
N PHE A 77 -8.37 2.13 -2.32
CA PHE A 77 -7.79 2.76 -3.50
C PHE A 77 -8.31 4.19 -3.68
N GLN A 78 -9.62 4.40 -3.62
CA GLN A 78 -10.21 5.74 -3.73
C GLN A 78 -9.65 6.70 -2.68
N LEU A 79 -9.56 6.27 -1.42
CA LEU A 79 -9.01 7.10 -0.34
C LEU A 79 -7.52 7.40 -0.56
N ILE A 80 -6.73 6.42 -0.92
CA ILE A 80 -5.28 6.61 -1.11
C ILE A 80 -4.99 7.51 -2.31
N THR A 81 -5.65 7.28 -3.45
CA THR A 81 -5.40 8.07 -4.66
C THR A 81 -5.91 9.51 -4.55
N SER A 82 -6.94 9.77 -3.74
CA SER A 82 -7.39 11.14 -3.45
C SER A 82 -6.33 11.98 -2.69
N LEU A 83 -5.30 11.33 -2.13
CA LEU A 83 -4.18 11.98 -1.45
C LEU A 83 -2.96 12.18 -2.35
N PHE A 84 -3.01 11.71 -3.58
CA PHE A 84 -1.96 11.98 -4.56
C PHE A 84 -1.92 13.48 -4.89
N PRO A 85 -0.75 14.04 -5.22
CA PRO A 85 -0.68 15.39 -5.75
C PRO A 85 -1.35 15.46 -7.13
N GLU A 86 -1.76 16.66 -7.54
CA GLU A 86 -2.31 16.89 -8.88
C GLU A 86 -1.33 16.47 -9.97
N LYS A 87 -0.04 16.68 -9.74
CA LYS A 87 1.06 16.21 -10.59
C LYS A 87 1.84 15.16 -9.83
N LEU A 88 1.65 13.89 -10.18
CA LEU A 88 2.38 12.75 -9.65
C LEU A 88 3.50 12.37 -10.62
N GLU A 89 4.75 12.63 -10.28
CA GLU A 89 5.90 12.34 -11.15
C GLU A 89 6.52 10.98 -10.85
N SER A 90 6.68 10.65 -9.56
CA SER A 90 7.29 9.39 -9.14
C SER A 90 6.62 8.82 -7.89
N PHE A 91 6.51 7.50 -7.84
CA PHE A 91 5.80 6.76 -6.80
C PHE A 91 6.60 5.55 -6.34
N LEU A 92 6.65 5.32 -5.03
CA LEU A 92 7.21 4.13 -4.42
C LEU A 92 6.21 3.49 -3.45
N ASP A 93 5.94 2.20 -3.59
CA ASP A 93 5.13 1.41 -2.65
C ASP A 93 6.03 0.44 -1.88
N ILE A 94 6.14 0.62 -0.55
CA ILE A 94 6.96 -0.21 0.33
C ILE A 94 6.09 -1.32 0.93
N GLY A 95 6.43 -2.57 0.62
CA GLY A 95 5.59 -3.73 0.87
C GLY A 95 4.45 -3.78 -0.13
N SER A 96 4.80 -3.67 -1.40
CA SER A 96 3.86 -3.53 -2.53
C SER A 96 2.96 -4.74 -2.76
N CYS A 97 3.23 -5.87 -2.09
CA CYS A 97 2.49 -7.11 -2.25
C CYS A 97 2.41 -7.49 -3.74
N ARG A 98 1.22 -7.57 -4.31
CA ARG A 98 0.98 -7.90 -5.73
C ARG A 98 0.87 -6.65 -6.63
N GLY A 99 1.42 -5.53 -6.23
CA GLY A 99 1.67 -4.34 -7.05
C GLY A 99 0.47 -3.47 -7.42
N PHE A 100 -0.71 -3.68 -6.84
CA PHE A 100 -1.93 -2.95 -7.25
C PHE A 100 -1.75 -1.42 -7.27
N TYR A 101 -1.22 -0.83 -6.18
CA TYR A 101 -1.03 0.62 -6.10
C TYR A 101 0.05 1.13 -7.03
N VAL A 102 1.07 0.32 -7.31
CA VAL A 102 2.13 0.63 -8.27
C VAL A 102 1.57 0.80 -9.67
N PHE A 103 0.74 -0.16 -10.12
CA PHE A 103 0.06 -0.05 -11.40
C PHE A 103 -0.88 1.16 -11.45
N ARG A 104 -1.63 1.40 -10.36
CA ARG A 104 -2.57 2.53 -10.30
C ARG A 104 -1.90 3.89 -10.24
N ALA A 105 -0.74 4.01 -9.61
CA ALA A 105 0.05 5.22 -9.68
C ALA A 105 0.58 5.45 -11.10
N ALA A 106 0.98 4.38 -11.79
CA ALA A 106 1.38 4.44 -13.19
C ALA A 106 0.25 4.87 -14.14
N ASP A 107 -1.02 4.62 -13.81
CA ASP A 107 -2.16 5.11 -14.60
C ASP A 107 -2.29 6.67 -14.53
N HIS A 108 -1.65 7.32 -13.56
CA HIS A 108 -1.69 8.79 -13.48
C HIS A 108 -0.97 9.41 -14.68
N PRO A 109 -1.60 10.41 -15.36
CA PRO A 109 -1.08 10.94 -16.64
C PRO A 109 0.35 11.51 -16.55
N THR A 110 0.72 12.05 -15.38
CA THR A 110 2.03 12.67 -15.15
C THR A 110 3.04 11.77 -14.45
N CYS A 111 2.69 10.50 -14.18
CA CYS A 111 3.60 9.58 -13.53
C CYS A 111 4.59 9.00 -14.55
N ASP A 112 5.86 9.28 -14.34
CA ASP A 112 6.95 8.80 -15.20
C ASP A 112 7.58 7.52 -14.65
N LEU A 113 7.55 7.32 -13.32
CA LEU A 113 8.14 6.19 -12.64
C LEU A 113 7.28 5.72 -11.47
N SER A 114 6.92 4.44 -11.45
CA SER A 114 6.20 3.80 -10.36
C SER A 114 6.90 2.51 -9.95
N ILE A 115 7.36 2.44 -8.70
CA ILE A 115 8.14 1.32 -8.18
C ILE A 115 7.40 0.64 -7.02
N GLY A 116 7.41 -0.69 -7.04
CA GLY A 116 7.02 -1.53 -5.91
C GLY A 116 8.20 -2.29 -5.36
N VAL A 117 8.38 -2.28 -4.05
CA VAL A 117 9.35 -3.12 -3.37
C VAL A 117 8.66 -4.02 -2.35
N ASP A 118 9.09 -5.26 -2.27
CA ASP A 118 8.64 -6.23 -1.26
C ASP A 118 9.80 -7.17 -0.93
N VAL A 119 9.80 -7.74 0.28
CA VAL A 119 10.79 -8.72 0.74
C VAL A 119 10.38 -10.16 0.41
N TYR A 120 9.21 -10.35 -0.15
CA TYR A 120 8.66 -11.67 -0.48
C TYR A 120 8.68 -11.92 -1.98
N GLU A 121 9.65 -12.69 -2.42
CA GLU A 121 9.91 -13.01 -3.83
C GLU A 121 8.65 -13.45 -4.62
N PRO A 122 7.74 -14.32 -4.11
CA PRO A 122 6.55 -14.68 -4.85
C PRO A 122 5.63 -13.51 -5.21
N PHE A 123 5.60 -12.44 -4.39
CA PHE A 123 4.85 -11.24 -4.73
C PHE A 123 5.49 -10.44 -5.86
N ILE A 124 6.81 -10.35 -5.84
CA ILE A 124 7.57 -9.67 -6.90
C ILE A 124 7.44 -10.42 -8.23
N THR A 125 7.60 -11.74 -8.21
CA THR A 125 7.45 -12.59 -9.41
C THR A 125 6.08 -12.38 -10.07
N ILE A 126 5.00 -12.47 -9.29
CA ILE A 126 3.64 -12.29 -9.82
C ILE A 126 3.41 -10.86 -10.34
N SER A 127 3.98 -9.85 -9.66
CA SER A 127 3.88 -8.46 -10.11
C SER A 127 4.63 -8.22 -11.42
N GLN A 128 5.75 -8.87 -11.63
CA GLN A 128 6.50 -8.83 -12.88
C GLN A 128 5.75 -9.53 -14.03
N GLU A 129 5.09 -10.66 -13.77
CA GLU A 129 4.22 -11.34 -14.74
C GLU A 129 3.04 -10.43 -15.16
N ILE A 130 2.41 -9.76 -14.18
CA ILE A 130 1.35 -8.81 -14.44
C ILE A 130 1.85 -7.61 -15.26
N LYS A 131 3.02 -7.06 -14.91
CA LYS A 131 3.66 -5.97 -15.66
C LYS A 131 3.85 -6.36 -17.12
N ALA A 132 4.41 -7.54 -17.36
CA ALA A 132 4.64 -8.05 -18.72
C ALA A 132 3.32 -8.20 -19.47
N TYR A 133 2.27 -8.74 -18.85
CA TYR A 133 0.95 -8.89 -19.47
C TYR A 133 0.28 -7.55 -19.80
N LEU A 134 0.40 -6.56 -18.90
CA LEU A 134 -0.16 -5.23 -19.10
C LEU A 134 0.67 -4.37 -20.06
N ASN A 135 1.91 -4.76 -20.34
CA ASN A 135 2.88 -4.02 -21.16
C ASN A 135 3.09 -2.58 -20.68
N VAL A 136 3.42 -2.40 -19.40
CA VAL A 136 3.58 -1.08 -18.77
C VAL A 136 5.05 -0.82 -18.43
N ASP A 137 5.75 -0.01 -19.22
CA ASP A 137 7.20 0.21 -19.11
C ASP A 137 7.62 1.00 -17.87
N LYS A 138 6.82 2.00 -17.48
CA LYS A 138 7.13 2.88 -16.33
C LYS A 138 6.94 2.26 -14.95
N VAL A 139 6.56 0.99 -14.89
CA VAL A 139 6.40 0.22 -13.65
C VAL A 139 7.62 -0.67 -13.44
N GLN A 140 8.11 -0.73 -12.21
CA GLN A 140 9.20 -1.63 -11.83
C GLN A 140 8.88 -2.32 -10.49
N PHE A 141 9.35 -3.56 -10.34
CA PHE A 141 9.22 -4.33 -9.08
C PHE A 141 10.55 -4.92 -8.69
N HIS A 142 10.92 -4.75 -7.42
CA HIS A 142 12.20 -5.21 -6.90
C HIS A 142 12.02 -5.97 -5.59
N LEU A 143 12.73 -7.09 -5.46
CA LEU A 143 12.91 -7.78 -4.19
C LEU A 143 13.92 -6.97 -3.38
N ALA A 144 13.43 -6.17 -2.44
CA ALA A 144 14.28 -5.25 -1.68
C ALA A 144 13.67 -4.87 -0.32
N THR A 145 14.56 -4.60 0.64
CA THR A 145 14.27 -4.00 1.93
C THR A 145 14.25 -2.47 1.84
N LEU A 146 13.76 -1.78 2.88
CA LEU A 146 13.83 -0.32 2.98
C LEU A 146 15.29 0.18 2.99
N ASP A 147 16.21 -0.54 3.65
CA ASP A 147 17.62 -0.17 3.68
C ASP A 147 18.28 -0.27 2.31
N GLU A 148 18.00 -1.31 1.54
CA GLU A 148 18.52 -1.45 0.18
C GLU A 148 18.05 -0.33 -0.73
N VAL A 149 16.77 0.09 -0.61
CA VAL A 149 16.26 1.25 -1.35
C VAL A 149 16.98 2.54 -0.91
N CYS A 150 17.17 2.77 0.39
CA CYS A 150 17.88 3.94 0.89
C CYS A 150 19.33 4.00 0.43
N ASN A 151 20.03 2.87 0.49
CA ASN A 151 21.46 2.78 0.18
C ASN A 151 21.74 2.88 -1.33
N ASN A 152 20.76 2.57 -2.17
CA ASN A 152 20.88 2.57 -3.62
C ASN A 152 19.84 3.50 -4.28
N LEU A 153 19.47 4.59 -3.61
CA LEU A 153 18.34 5.44 -3.96
C LEU A 153 18.35 5.93 -5.43
N GLU A 154 19.52 6.35 -5.92
CA GLU A 154 19.69 6.80 -7.29
C GLU A 154 19.43 5.68 -8.32
N SER A 155 19.82 4.44 -8.02
CA SER A 155 19.60 3.30 -8.91
C SER A 155 18.11 2.92 -9.03
N TYR A 156 17.31 3.28 -8.01
CA TYR A 156 15.85 3.18 -8.05
C TYR A 156 15.16 4.42 -8.67
N GLY A 157 15.93 5.46 -9.05
CA GLY A 157 15.36 6.70 -9.60
C GLY A 157 14.72 7.61 -8.54
N GLY A 158 15.08 7.44 -7.28
CA GLY A 158 14.62 8.31 -6.18
C GLY A 158 15.45 9.60 -6.03
N PRO A 159 15.04 10.51 -5.13
CA PRO A 159 13.93 10.37 -4.19
C PRO A 159 12.56 10.48 -4.85
N PHE A 160 11.57 9.77 -4.30
CA PHE A 160 10.22 9.65 -4.85
C PHE A 160 9.30 10.77 -4.34
N GLN A 161 8.47 11.30 -5.24
CA GLN A 161 7.52 12.34 -4.85
C GLN A 161 6.47 11.81 -3.87
N VAL A 162 5.94 10.62 -4.12
CA VAL A 162 5.01 9.96 -3.22
C VAL A 162 5.57 8.60 -2.79
N VAL A 163 5.66 8.39 -1.50
CA VAL A 163 5.96 7.09 -0.89
C VAL A 163 4.69 6.55 -0.23
N LEU A 164 4.26 5.35 -0.60
CA LEU A 164 3.16 4.65 0.04
C LEU A 164 3.71 3.64 1.06
N LEU A 165 3.23 3.72 2.29
CA LEU A 165 3.54 2.75 3.34
C LEU A 165 2.25 2.36 4.07
N VAL A 166 1.54 1.38 3.53
CA VAL A 166 0.22 0.96 4.01
C VAL A 166 0.22 -0.51 4.43
N GLY A 167 0.00 -0.74 5.72
CA GLY A 167 -0.09 -2.10 6.28
C GLY A 167 1.24 -2.81 6.48
N THR A 168 2.38 -2.17 6.25
CA THR A 168 3.73 -2.76 6.28
C THR A 168 4.57 -2.30 7.48
N TYR A 169 4.32 -1.10 8.01
CA TYR A 169 5.15 -0.46 9.04
C TYR A 169 5.45 -1.34 10.26
N HIS A 170 4.47 -2.09 10.75
CA HIS A 170 4.67 -2.97 11.91
C HIS A 170 5.61 -4.15 11.61
N TYR A 171 5.77 -4.54 10.35
CA TYR A 171 6.78 -5.52 9.93
C TYR A 171 8.18 -4.89 9.89
N LEU A 172 8.30 -3.63 9.49
CA LEU A 172 9.56 -2.90 9.58
C LEU A 172 9.99 -2.75 11.04
N PHE A 173 9.05 -2.45 11.93
CA PHE A 173 9.35 -2.25 13.34
C PHE A 173 9.70 -3.54 14.08
N TRP A 174 8.91 -4.62 13.88
CA TRP A 174 9.00 -5.85 14.67
C TRP A 174 9.62 -7.03 13.92
N GLY A 175 9.90 -6.89 12.63
CA GLY A 175 10.25 -7.99 11.75
C GLY A 175 9.05 -8.87 11.39
N SER A 176 9.28 -9.85 10.54
CA SER A 176 8.28 -10.82 10.10
C SER A 176 8.91 -12.19 9.88
N GLU A 177 8.09 -13.21 9.58
CA GLU A 177 8.58 -14.52 9.15
C GLU A 177 9.32 -14.46 7.79
N LYS A 178 9.02 -13.45 6.97
CA LYS A 178 9.60 -13.26 5.64
C LYS A 178 10.87 -12.41 5.67
N CYS A 179 11.03 -11.57 6.69
CA CYS A 179 12.20 -10.74 6.92
C CYS A 179 12.35 -10.54 8.43
N SER A 180 13.43 -11.09 8.98
CA SER A 180 13.71 -11.00 10.42
C SER A 180 14.22 -9.62 10.84
N ASP A 181 14.70 -8.82 9.89
CA ASP A 181 15.23 -7.50 10.14
C ASP A 181 14.16 -6.59 10.72
N ALA A 182 14.48 -6.00 11.87
CA ALA A 182 13.56 -5.18 12.64
C ALA A 182 14.29 -3.94 13.15
N TYR A 183 13.74 -2.77 12.84
CA TYR A 183 14.34 -1.51 13.29
C TYR A 183 14.15 -1.27 14.77
N GLN A 184 13.02 -1.67 15.33
CA GLN A 184 12.62 -1.43 16.73
C GLN A 184 12.75 0.05 17.16
N SER A 185 12.72 0.95 16.18
CA SER A 185 12.91 2.38 16.32
C SER A 185 12.04 3.15 15.32
N HIS A 186 11.09 3.92 15.83
CA HIS A 186 10.32 4.86 15.01
C HIS A 186 11.23 5.86 14.30
N ARG A 187 12.23 6.40 15.02
CA ARG A 187 13.14 7.41 14.47
C ARG A 187 13.93 6.89 13.28
N GLU A 188 14.42 5.66 13.35
CA GLU A 188 15.19 5.07 12.27
C GLU A 188 14.34 4.85 11.02
N ILE A 189 13.14 4.27 11.14
CA ILE A 189 12.25 4.08 10.00
C ILE A 189 11.87 5.43 9.37
N LEU A 190 11.50 6.41 10.20
CA LEU A 190 11.06 7.73 9.74
C LEU A 190 12.20 8.53 9.10
N SER A 191 13.44 8.41 9.61
CA SER A 191 14.62 8.97 8.98
C SER A 191 14.82 8.41 7.57
N ARG A 192 14.73 7.09 7.39
CA ARG A 192 14.84 6.44 6.07
C ARG A 192 13.73 6.88 5.11
N LEU A 193 12.49 6.94 5.61
CA LEU A 193 11.38 7.48 4.82
C LEU A 193 11.63 8.92 4.38
N SER A 194 12.25 9.74 5.24
CA SER A 194 12.60 11.12 4.88
C SER A 194 13.69 11.22 3.81
N VAL A 195 14.59 10.25 3.74
CA VAL A 195 15.63 10.19 2.70
C VAL A 195 15.01 9.85 1.34
N ILE A 196 14.16 8.83 1.28
CA ILE A 196 13.60 8.33 0.02
C ILE A 196 12.42 9.13 -0.51
N CYS A 197 11.84 10.04 0.30
CA CYS A 197 10.67 10.85 -0.05
C CYS A 197 11.09 12.28 -0.39
N SER A 198 10.55 12.85 -1.47
CA SER A 198 10.77 14.27 -1.82
C SER A 198 9.60 15.19 -1.50
N ASP A 199 8.33 14.69 -1.47
CA ASP A 199 7.16 15.50 -1.10
C ASP A 199 6.39 14.86 0.07
N ARG A 200 5.78 13.68 -0.12
CA ARG A 200 4.88 13.11 0.90
C ARG A 200 4.96 11.60 1.04
N VAL A 201 4.76 11.14 2.27
CA VAL A 201 4.47 9.75 2.60
C VAL A 201 2.98 9.62 2.89
N ILE A 202 2.29 8.71 2.22
CA ILE A 202 0.91 8.29 2.53
C ILE A 202 1.03 7.06 3.41
N PHE A 203 0.55 7.18 4.64
CA PHE A 203 0.81 6.21 5.70
C PHE A 203 -0.47 5.68 6.34
N SER A 204 -0.55 4.37 6.52
CA SER A 204 -1.53 3.75 7.41
C SER A 204 -1.02 2.43 7.95
N ALA A 205 -1.01 2.25 9.27
CA ALA A 205 -0.49 1.05 9.89
C ALA A 205 -1.16 0.73 11.25
N ARG A 206 -0.83 -0.45 11.77
CA ARG A 206 -1.18 -0.92 13.11
C ARG A 206 -0.13 -0.40 14.08
N LEU A 207 -0.38 0.76 14.69
CA LEU A 207 0.54 1.41 15.63
C LEU A 207 0.33 1.00 17.09
N GLU A 208 -0.56 0.05 17.36
CA GLU A 208 -0.85 -0.43 18.71
C GLU A 208 -0.71 -1.95 18.76
N THR A 209 -0.08 -2.45 19.82
CA THR A 209 0.27 -3.87 19.97
C THR A 209 -0.95 -4.78 20.01
N ASN A 210 -2.07 -4.33 20.61
CA ASN A 210 -3.32 -5.09 20.65
C ASN A 210 -3.94 -5.36 19.28
N ARG A 211 -3.51 -4.61 18.25
CA ARG A 211 -4.00 -4.70 16.85
C ARG A 211 -3.08 -5.50 15.92
N LEU A 212 -1.97 -5.99 16.43
CA LEU A 212 -1.02 -6.80 15.66
C LEU A 212 -1.54 -8.23 15.43
N SER A 213 -0.97 -8.93 14.45
CA SER A 213 -1.21 -10.35 14.24
C SER A 213 -0.59 -11.17 15.39
N GLN A 214 -1.09 -12.40 15.62
CA GLN A 214 -0.58 -13.22 16.72
C GLN A 214 0.92 -13.51 16.57
N SER A 215 1.40 -13.77 15.35
CA SER A 215 2.82 -14.02 15.07
C SER A 215 3.75 -12.86 15.45
N ILE A 216 3.24 -11.60 15.41
CA ILE A 216 3.98 -10.44 15.86
C ILE A 216 3.77 -10.21 17.36
N LYS A 217 2.56 -10.45 17.90
CA LYS A 217 2.27 -10.26 19.32
C LYS A 217 3.22 -11.05 20.22
N ASP A 218 3.53 -12.27 19.85
CA ASP A 218 4.43 -13.13 20.62
C ASP A 218 5.85 -12.51 20.71
N ARG A 219 6.31 -11.85 19.65
CA ARG A 219 7.59 -11.10 19.67
C ARG A 219 7.49 -9.82 20.50
N VAL A 220 6.39 -9.09 20.33
CA VAL A 220 6.13 -7.85 21.06
C VAL A 220 6.04 -8.10 22.56
N GLU A 221 5.42 -9.20 22.99
CA GLU A 221 5.25 -9.51 24.41
C GLU A 221 6.59 -9.68 25.14
N MET A 222 7.62 -10.16 24.45
CA MET A 222 8.97 -10.27 24.99
C MET A 222 9.68 -8.91 25.16
N ASP A 223 9.32 -7.91 24.35
CA ASP A 223 10.04 -6.65 24.24
C ASP A 223 9.14 -5.40 24.42
N LYS A 224 7.88 -5.58 24.88
CA LYS A 224 6.89 -4.47 24.96
C LYS A 224 7.32 -3.31 25.89
N ASP A 225 8.05 -3.64 26.95
CA ASP A 225 8.52 -2.65 27.91
C ASP A 225 9.83 -1.95 27.46
N LYS A 226 10.43 -2.46 26.40
CA LYS A 226 11.70 -1.99 25.85
C LYS A 226 11.51 -0.92 24.78
N TYR A 227 10.40 -1.03 24.02
CA TYR A 227 10.16 -0.18 22.85
C TYR A 227 8.82 0.53 22.97
N ALA A 228 8.84 1.85 22.84
CA ALA A 228 7.65 2.68 22.78
C ALA A 228 6.98 2.52 21.40
N TYR A 229 6.03 1.57 21.29
CA TYR A 229 5.27 1.31 20.06
C TYR A 229 3.81 1.73 20.24
N THR A 230 3.57 3.03 20.18
CA THR A 230 2.23 3.62 20.27
C THR A 230 2.00 4.63 19.16
N THR A 231 0.73 4.94 18.90
CA THR A 231 0.36 6.01 17.96
C THR A 231 0.99 7.35 18.36
N ASN A 232 1.03 7.67 19.65
CA ASN A 232 1.59 8.94 20.12
C ASN A 232 3.10 9.01 19.92
N ASP A 233 3.81 7.92 20.20
CA ASP A 233 5.25 7.86 19.96
C ASP A 233 5.57 7.98 18.48
N PHE A 234 4.84 7.27 17.63
CA PHE A 234 4.99 7.40 16.20
C PHE A 234 4.81 8.85 15.73
N LEU A 235 3.72 9.50 16.13
CA LEU A 235 3.43 10.89 15.73
C LEU A 235 4.53 11.84 16.21
N ARG A 236 4.97 11.72 17.44
CA ARG A 236 6.06 12.53 18.01
C ARG A 236 7.34 12.43 17.17
N PHE A 237 7.75 11.21 16.78
CA PHE A 237 8.94 11.02 15.97
C PHE A 237 8.71 11.42 14.50
N ALA A 238 7.48 11.22 13.97
CA ALA A 238 7.17 11.63 12.61
C ALA A 238 7.28 13.16 12.44
N GLU A 239 6.89 13.92 13.44
CA GLU A 239 7.00 15.37 13.45
C GLU A 239 8.45 15.89 13.47
N GLU A 240 9.46 15.06 13.74
CA GLU A 240 10.87 15.46 13.59
C GLU A 240 11.25 15.64 12.10
N TYR A 241 10.64 14.86 11.19
CA TYR A 241 10.99 14.80 9.78
C TYR A 241 9.92 15.37 8.84
N PHE A 242 8.66 15.33 9.27
CA PHE A 242 7.49 15.62 8.44
C PHE A 242 6.52 16.58 9.11
N GLU A 243 5.74 17.28 8.29
CA GLU A 243 4.48 17.87 8.72
C GLU A 243 3.39 16.82 8.59
N VAL A 244 2.75 16.46 9.71
CA VAL A 244 1.83 15.32 9.78
C VAL A 244 0.37 15.78 9.74
N TYR A 245 -0.38 15.29 8.76
CA TYR A 245 -1.79 15.60 8.58
C TYR A 245 -2.64 14.33 8.68
N LYS A 246 -3.69 14.37 9.51
CA LYS A 246 -4.67 13.29 9.56
C LYS A 246 -5.62 13.41 8.38
N ALA A 247 -5.56 12.43 7.46
CA ALA A 247 -6.43 12.35 6.30
C ALA A 247 -7.72 11.54 6.54
N GLY A 248 -7.80 10.82 7.65
CA GLY A 248 -8.95 10.00 8.01
C GLY A 248 -8.58 8.63 8.55
N TYR A 249 -9.30 7.62 8.10
CA TYR A 249 -9.07 6.23 8.50
C TYR A 249 -9.16 5.28 7.30
N LEU A 250 -8.26 4.32 7.25
CA LEU A 250 -8.29 3.20 6.32
C LEU A 250 -8.83 1.96 7.07
N GLY A 251 -10.14 1.74 7.00
CA GLY A 251 -10.85 0.86 7.92
C GLY A 251 -10.79 1.42 9.34
N ARG A 252 -10.12 0.72 10.26
CA ARG A 252 -9.94 1.17 11.67
C ARG A 252 -8.57 1.79 11.95
N TYR A 253 -7.69 1.88 10.96
CA TYR A 253 -6.33 2.39 11.12
C TYR A 253 -6.23 3.83 10.65
N LEU A 254 -5.48 4.63 11.39
CA LEU A 254 -5.24 6.03 11.07
C LEU A 254 -4.60 6.15 9.68
N LEU A 255 -5.15 7.02 8.84
CA LEU A 255 -4.60 7.40 7.54
C LEU A 255 -3.98 8.77 7.64
N LEU A 256 -2.69 8.87 7.35
CA LEU A 256 -1.90 10.09 7.45
C LEU A 256 -1.31 10.47 6.10
N VAL A 257 -1.18 11.77 5.89
CA VAL A 257 -0.26 12.36 4.92
C VAL A 257 0.86 13.04 5.69
N MET A 258 2.08 12.59 5.48
CA MET A 258 3.27 13.15 6.11
C MET A 258 4.08 13.88 5.03
N LYS A 259 4.00 15.22 5.00
CA LYS A 259 4.74 16.05 4.03
C LYS A 259 6.15 16.28 4.52
N LYS A 260 7.13 16.08 3.64
CA LYS A 260 8.53 16.32 3.96
C LYS A 260 8.75 17.77 4.36
N LYS A 261 9.37 17.98 5.50
CA LYS A 261 9.81 19.33 5.90
C LYS A 261 10.88 19.82 4.93
N GLN A 262 10.69 21.02 4.41
CA GLN A 262 11.74 21.68 3.65
C GLN A 262 12.91 21.98 4.62
N SER A 263 14.12 21.57 4.23
CA SER A 263 15.30 21.95 4.99
C SER A 263 15.38 23.48 5.00
N SER A 264 15.50 24.08 6.18
CA SER A 264 15.68 25.52 6.38
C SER A 264 17.04 26.06 5.88
N ALA A 265 17.77 25.25 5.12
CA ALA A 265 19.03 25.62 4.47
C ALA A 265 18.74 26.45 3.20
N GLY A 266 18.33 27.72 3.38
CA GLY A 266 18.03 28.61 2.26
C GLY A 266 17.55 30.00 2.65
N ARG A 267 17.53 30.33 3.94
CA ARG A 267 17.44 31.73 4.37
C ARG A 267 18.84 32.22 4.78
N SER A 268 19.72 32.38 3.81
CA SER A 268 20.83 33.32 3.96
C SER A 268 20.24 34.73 3.93
N ILE A 269 20.48 35.42 5.01
CA ILE A 269 20.22 36.84 5.24
C ILE A 269 20.93 37.67 4.20
#